data_d16e7d9e04891551dcd013317d021cf3
#
_entry.id   d16e7d9e04891551dcd013317d021cf3
#
_cell.length_a   1.000
_cell.length_b   1.000
_cell.length_c   1.000
_cell.angle_alpha   90.00
_cell.angle_beta   90.00
_cell.angle_gamma   90.00
#
_symmetry.space_group_name_H-M   'P 1'
#
loop_
_entity.id
_entity.type
_entity.pdbx_description
1 polymer ?
#
loop_
_entity_poly.entity_id
_entity_poly.type
_entity_poly.pdbx_seq_one_letter_code
_entity_poly.pdbx_strand_id
1 'polypeptide(L)'
;MGTDLFSGITFKLNKGDRIGLIGKNGAGKSTLLKVLSKDIETSGGTMAFDKDVRMGFLRQDIDFVEGRTILEEAYQAFVEIKEIELQLEEINTQLTTRTDYESDSYTELIQDLTDKQERYELLGGYNYQGDTEKILQGLGFQREDFDKLTDTFSGGWRMRIELAKLLLQNNDILLLDEPTNHLDIESIIWLENFLRSYSGAIVLVSHDKMFLDNVTNRTIEISLGQIYDYKKPYSQFLLLRGEIKEKQLQ
;
A
#
# COMPACT_ATOMS: atom_id res chain seq x y z
N MET A 1 -10.44 3.65 33.03
CA MET A 1 -9.62 2.47 32.72
C MET A 1 -10.13 1.91 31.41
N GLY A 2 -9.34 2.03 30.35
CA GLY A 2 -9.70 1.42 29.05
C GLY A 2 -9.53 -0.09 29.15
N THR A 3 -10.48 -0.84 28.62
CA THR A 3 -10.35 -2.30 28.47
C THR A 3 -9.41 -2.58 27.30
N ASP A 4 -8.42 -3.44 27.50
CA ASP A 4 -7.55 -3.92 26.42
C ASP A 4 -8.39 -4.61 25.36
N LEU A 5 -8.24 -4.20 24.10
CA LEU A 5 -8.91 -4.85 22.95
C LEU A 5 -8.32 -6.23 22.67
N PHE A 6 -7.02 -6.37 22.87
CA PHE A 6 -6.27 -7.62 22.76
C PHE A 6 -4.98 -7.54 23.57
N SER A 7 -4.49 -8.68 24.02
CA SER A 7 -3.23 -8.78 24.76
C SER A 7 -2.49 -10.06 24.40
N GLY A 8 -1.14 -10.03 24.54
CA GLY A 8 -0.29 -11.20 24.33
C GLY A 8 -0.32 -11.74 22.89
N ILE A 9 -0.62 -10.89 21.89
CA ILE A 9 -0.61 -11.30 20.49
C ILE A 9 0.82 -11.32 19.94
N THR A 10 1.17 -12.39 19.26
CA THR A 10 2.46 -12.53 18.57
C THR A 10 2.27 -13.19 17.23
N PHE A 11 2.76 -12.57 16.17
CA PHE A 11 2.84 -13.17 14.85
C PHE A 11 4.00 -12.57 14.05
N LYS A 12 4.43 -13.27 13.02
CA LYS A 12 5.50 -12.84 12.13
C LYS A 12 4.95 -12.68 10.71
N LEU A 13 5.35 -11.61 10.04
CA LEU A 13 5.07 -11.34 8.65
C LEU A 13 6.31 -11.63 7.80
N ASN A 14 6.14 -12.42 6.76
CA ASN A 14 7.20 -12.71 5.81
C ASN A 14 6.81 -12.20 4.41
N LYS A 15 7.81 -11.95 3.58
CA LYS A 15 7.58 -11.60 2.17
C LYS A 15 6.73 -12.68 1.50
N GLY A 16 5.71 -12.24 0.77
CA GLY A 16 4.74 -13.12 0.11
C GLY A 16 3.58 -13.58 0.98
N ASP A 17 3.57 -13.29 2.29
CA ASP A 17 2.39 -13.53 3.13
C ASP A 17 1.23 -12.62 2.69
N ARG A 18 0.06 -13.21 2.51
CA ARG A 18 -1.20 -12.53 2.22
C ARG A 18 -2.20 -12.91 3.29
N ILE A 19 -2.25 -12.09 4.33
CA ILE A 19 -3.01 -12.35 5.54
C ILE A 19 -4.39 -11.73 5.42
N GLY A 20 -5.44 -12.57 5.57
CA GLY A 20 -6.77 -12.10 5.89
C GLY A 20 -6.93 -11.95 7.41
N LEU A 21 -7.09 -10.73 7.88
CA LEU A 21 -7.35 -10.45 9.29
C LEU A 21 -8.86 -10.44 9.52
N ILE A 22 -9.35 -11.39 10.29
CA ILE A 22 -10.78 -11.59 10.53
C ILE A 22 -11.12 -11.51 12.02
N GLY A 23 -12.38 -11.32 12.32
CA GLY A 23 -12.91 -11.23 13.67
C GLY A 23 -14.27 -10.51 13.67
N LYS A 24 -14.97 -10.58 14.78
CA LYS A 24 -16.23 -9.85 14.96
C LYS A 24 -16.00 -8.33 14.86
N ASN A 25 -17.06 -7.58 14.53
CA ASN A 25 -17.00 -6.13 14.60
C ASN A 25 -16.64 -5.69 16.04
N GLY A 26 -15.72 -4.76 16.15
CA GLY A 26 -15.18 -4.32 17.45
C GLY A 26 -14.08 -5.23 18.05
N ALA A 27 -13.67 -6.30 17.36
CA ALA A 27 -12.58 -7.18 17.82
C ALA A 27 -11.18 -6.51 17.77
N GLY A 28 -11.06 -5.35 17.11
CA GLY A 28 -9.79 -4.60 17.05
C GLY A 28 -9.02 -4.78 15.73
N LYS A 29 -9.65 -5.26 14.65
CA LYS A 29 -8.99 -5.43 13.32
C LYS A 29 -8.36 -4.14 12.81
N SER A 30 -9.13 -3.08 12.67
CA SER A 30 -8.63 -1.78 12.20
C SER A 30 -7.65 -1.16 13.18
N THR A 31 -7.83 -1.38 14.48
CA THR A 31 -6.88 -0.94 15.52
C THR A 31 -5.55 -1.64 15.36
N LEU A 32 -5.54 -2.96 15.09
CA LEU A 32 -4.31 -3.69 14.85
C LEU A 32 -3.56 -3.17 13.60
N LEU A 33 -4.28 -2.85 12.52
CA LEU A 33 -3.67 -2.23 11.34
C LEU A 33 -3.03 -0.88 11.68
N LYS A 34 -3.69 -0.04 12.47
CA LYS A 34 -3.15 1.26 12.93
C LYS A 34 -1.95 1.11 13.87
N VAL A 35 -1.92 0.06 14.67
CA VAL A 35 -0.75 -0.27 15.50
C VAL A 35 0.42 -0.72 14.63
N LEU A 36 0.17 -1.59 13.64
CA LEU A 36 1.20 -2.04 12.71
C LEU A 36 1.78 -0.89 11.87
N SER A 37 0.94 0.06 11.45
CA SER A 37 1.37 1.27 10.73
C SER A 37 2.05 2.32 11.61
N LYS A 38 2.09 2.10 12.93
CA LYS A 38 2.59 3.05 13.94
C LYS A 38 1.75 4.34 14.07
N ASP A 39 0.52 4.32 13.59
CA ASP A 39 -0.42 5.44 13.80
C ASP A 39 -0.95 5.50 15.23
N ILE A 40 -0.93 4.37 15.93
CA ILE A 40 -1.32 4.25 17.34
C ILE A 40 -0.22 3.50 18.09
N GLU A 41 0.17 4.02 19.25
CA GLU A 41 1.10 3.36 20.14
C GLU A 41 0.41 2.23 20.92
N THR A 42 1.15 1.15 21.17
CA THR A 42 0.71 0.07 22.04
C THR A 42 0.96 0.43 23.52
N SER A 43 0.10 -0.07 24.39
CA SER A 43 0.34 0.01 25.85
C SER A 43 1.47 -0.90 26.33
N GLY A 44 1.94 -1.82 25.48
CA GLY A 44 3.04 -2.74 25.77
C GLY A 44 3.38 -3.61 24.56
N GLY A 45 4.44 -4.40 24.69
CA GLY A 45 4.94 -5.26 23.60
C GLY A 45 6.01 -4.61 22.74
N THR A 46 6.51 -5.36 21.78
CA THR A 46 7.56 -4.93 20.86
C THR A 46 7.20 -5.27 19.43
N MET A 47 7.49 -4.36 18.51
CA MET A 47 7.45 -4.59 17.08
C MET A 47 8.86 -4.47 16.54
N ALA A 48 9.33 -5.49 15.83
CA ALA A 48 10.60 -5.48 15.14
C ALA A 48 10.39 -5.56 13.63
N PHE A 49 11.10 -4.74 12.91
CA PHE A 49 11.10 -4.69 11.43
C PHE A 49 12.53 -4.88 10.93
N ASP A 50 12.66 -5.51 9.77
CA ASP A 50 13.92 -5.51 9.05
C ASP A 50 14.31 -4.08 8.68
N LYS A 51 15.61 -3.87 8.47
CA LYS A 51 16.12 -2.55 8.11
C LYS A 51 15.47 -2.07 6.80
N ASP A 52 15.11 -0.79 6.77
CA ASP A 52 14.58 -0.09 5.59
C ASP A 52 13.24 -0.63 5.05
N VAL A 53 12.45 -1.36 5.85
CA VAL A 53 11.11 -1.84 5.47
C VAL A 53 10.16 -0.65 5.26
N ARG A 54 9.55 -0.58 4.08
CA ARG A 54 8.52 0.39 3.74
C ARG A 54 7.14 -0.23 3.91
N MET A 55 6.29 0.46 4.64
CA MET A 55 4.93 0.04 4.92
C MET A 55 3.94 1.07 4.40
N GLY A 56 2.97 0.62 3.63
CA GLY A 56 1.84 1.43 3.19
C GLY A 56 0.56 1.02 3.91
N PHE A 57 -0.23 2.00 4.30
CA PHE A 57 -1.53 1.80 4.93
C PHE A 57 -2.61 2.60 4.20
N LEU A 58 -3.68 1.92 3.77
CA LEU A 58 -4.84 2.57 3.17
C LEU A 58 -5.62 3.32 4.25
N ARG A 59 -5.46 4.64 4.29
CA ARG A 59 -6.18 5.51 5.22
C ARG A 59 -7.57 5.82 4.67
N GLN A 60 -8.53 5.95 5.57
CA GLN A 60 -9.91 6.31 5.22
C GLN A 60 -10.12 7.83 5.15
N ASP A 61 -9.21 8.59 5.76
CA ASP A 61 -9.23 10.05 5.72
C ASP A 61 -8.51 10.53 4.45
N ILE A 62 -9.23 11.25 3.59
CA ILE A 62 -8.68 11.78 2.34
C ILE A 62 -8.46 13.27 2.51
N ASP A 63 -7.22 13.69 2.39
CA ASP A 63 -6.81 15.09 2.42
C ASP A 63 -6.04 15.41 1.13
N PHE A 64 -6.78 15.69 0.05
CA PHE A 64 -6.18 16.08 -1.21
C PHE A 64 -5.96 17.60 -1.25
N VAL A 65 -4.83 17.99 -1.81
CA VAL A 65 -4.58 19.40 -2.13
C VAL A 65 -5.50 19.79 -3.29
N GLU A 66 -6.28 20.87 -3.10
CA GLU A 66 -7.16 21.40 -4.13
C GLU A 66 -6.40 21.79 -5.40
N GLY A 67 -7.06 21.65 -6.54
CA GLY A 67 -6.54 22.08 -7.83
C GLY A 67 -5.63 21.10 -8.55
N ARG A 68 -5.39 19.90 -8.00
CA ARG A 68 -4.67 18.82 -8.69
C ARG A 68 -5.60 17.99 -9.56
N THR A 69 -5.11 17.59 -10.72
CA THR A 69 -5.74 16.56 -11.55
C THR A 69 -5.55 15.17 -10.92
N ILE A 70 -6.31 14.18 -11.43
CA ILE A 70 -6.17 12.79 -10.98
C ILE A 70 -4.74 12.27 -11.19
N LEU A 71 -4.12 12.55 -12.35
CA LEU A 71 -2.73 12.17 -12.61
C LEU A 71 -1.76 12.86 -11.67
N GLU A 72 -1.88 14.16 -11.50
CA GLU A 72 -1.00 14.92 -10.60
C GLU A 72 -1.08 14.42 -9.16
N GLU A 73 -2.27 14.06 -8.69
CA GLU A 73 -2.44 13.48 -7.36
C GLU A 73 -1.85 12.07 -7.28
N ALA A 74 -2.07 11.22 -8.28
CA ALA A 74 -1.50 9.88 -8.32
C ALA A 74 0.05 9.92 -8.36
N TYR A 75 0.64 10.88 -9.06
CA TYR A 75 2.09 11.06 -9.12
C TYR A 75 2.72 11.45 -7.77
N GLN A 76 1.92 11.88 -6.78
CA GLN A 76 2.43 12.11 -5.42
C GLN A 76 2.93 10.82 -4.75
N ALA A 77 2.62 9.65 -5.28
CA ALA A 77 3.20 8.39 -4.85
C ALA A 77 4.72 8.27 -5.11
N PHE A 78 5.25 9.05 -6.04
CA PHE A 78 6.64 8.97 -6.55
C PHE A 78 7.51 10.12 -6.06
N VAL A 79 7.56 10.33 -4.75
CA VAL A 79 8.30 11.48 -4.15
C VAL A 79 9.75 11.50 -4.60
N GLU A 80 10.47 10.38 -4.48
CA GLU A 80 11.90 10.29 -4.81
C GLU A 80 12.15 10.51 -6.33
N ILE A 81 11.30 9.94 -7.19
CA ILE A 81 11.40 10.16 -8.64
C ILE A 81 11.23 11.64 -8.98
N LYS A 82 10.25 12.31 -8.37
CA LYS A 82 10.00 13.73 -8.57
C LYS A 82 11.14 14.62 -8.10
N GLU A 83 11.72 14.29 -6.97
CA GLU A 83 12.92 14.99 -6.47
C GLU A 83 14.10 14.86 -7.42
N ILE A 84 14.34 13.65 -7.96
CA ILE A 84 15.41 13.42 -8.93
C ILE A 84 15.12 14.16 -10.25
N GLU A 85 13.89 14.19 -10.73
CA GLU A 85 13.52 14.98 -11.93
C GLU A 85 13.91 16.44 -11.79
N LEU A 86 13.58 17.07 -10.65
CA LEU A 86 13.95 18.46 -10.38
C LEU A 86 15.49 18.65 -10.31
N GLN A 87 16.20 17.74 -9.68
CA GLN A 87 17.67 17.80 -9.59
C GLN A 87 18.32 17.60 -10.96
N LEU A 88 17.80 16.71 -11.80
CA LEU A 88 18.30 16.53 -13.17
C LEU A 88 18.08 17.78 -14.03
N GLU A 89 16.92 18.45 -13.89
CA GLU A 89 16.63 19.69 -14.58
C GLU A 89 17.59 20.82 -14.16
N GLU A 90 17.87 20.93 -12.85
CA GLU A 90 18.84 21.89 -12.32
C GLU A 90 20.25 21.62 -12.83
N ILE A 91 20.71 20.37 -12.80
CA ILE A 91 22.03 19.98 -13.33
C ILE A 91 22.13 20.30 -14.82
N ASN A 92 21.13 19.96 -15.62
CA ASN A 92 21.11 20.26 -17.05
C ASN A 92 21.16 21.77 -17.32
N THR A 93 20.45 22.56 -16.51
CA THR A 93 20.52 24.03 -16.59
C THR A 93 21.93 24.53 -16.29
N GLN A 94 22.60 24.03 -15.27
CA GLN A 94 23.96 24.38 -14.93
C GLN A 94 24.95 23.99 -16.04
N LEU A 95 24.83 22.79 -16.60
CA LEU A 95 25.68 22.30 -17.69
C LEU A 95 25.57 23.17 -18.97
N THR A 96 24.40 23.74 -19.23
CA THR A 96 24.16 24.59 -20.40
C THR A 96 24.63 26.04 -20.19
N THR A 97 24.72 26.51 -18.95
CA THR A 97 25.07 27.90 -18.62
C THR A 97 26.53 28.10 -18.19
N ARG A 98 27.16 27.06 -17.64
CA ARG A 98 28.56 27.11 -17.17
C ARG A 98 29.54 26.99 -18.34
N THR A 99 30.65 27.67 -18.22
CA THR A 99 31.74 27.68 -19.22
C THR A 99 33.09 27.21 -18.67
N ASP A 100 33.13 26.83 -17.38
CA ASP A 100 34.34 26.40 -16.67
C ASP A 100 34.53 24.87 -16.80
N TYR A 101 34.55 24.35 -18.02
CA TYR A 101 34.54 22.92 -18.36
C TYR A 101 35.71 22.12 -17.80
N GLU A 102 36.83 22.77 -17.46
CA GLU A 102 38.04 22.13 -16.91
C GLU A 102 38.07 22.15 -15.37
N SER A 103 37.06 22.72 -14.72
CA SER A 103 37.03 22.78 -13.25
C SER A 103 36.64 21.43 -12.63
N ASP A 104 37.19 21.12 -11.46
CA ASP A 104 36.82 19.94 -10.67
C ASP A 104 35.31 19.95 -10.39
N SER A 105 34.76 21.10 -10.09
CA SER A 105 33.32 21.30 -9.82
C SER A 105 32.43 20.99 -11.04
N TYR A 106 32.91 21.21 -12.28
CA TYR A 106 32.20 20.83 -13.48
C TYR A 106 32.24 19.32 -13.69
N THR A 107 33.38 18.69 -13.39
CA THR A 107 33.52 17.22 -13.42
C THR A 107 32.62 16.53 -12.40
N GLU A 108 32.56 17.09 -11.17
CA GLU A 108 31.64 16.60 -10.13
C GLU A 108 30.17 16.71 -10.57
N LEU A 109 29.79 17.78 -11.26
CA LEU A 109 28.44 17.97 -11.78
C LEU A 109 28.06 16.90 -12.83
N ILE A 110 29.00 16.52 -13.70
CA ILE A 110 28.80 15.43 -14.67
C ILE A 110 28.63 14.09 -13.97
N GLN A 111 29.42 13.84 -12.93
CA GLN A 111 29.30 12.61 -12.15
C GLN A 111 27.93 12.55 -11.44
N ASP A 112 27.50 13.66 -10.83
CA ASP A 112 26.20 13.76 -10.17
C ASP A 112 25.03 13.53 -11.17
N LEU A 113 25.16 14.04 -12.40
CA LEU A 113 24.21 13.74 -13.47
C LEU A 113 24.09 12.22 -13.72
N THR A 114 25.22 11.55 -13.86
CA THR A 114 25.28 10.11 -14.14
C THR A 114 24.65 9.33 -13.00
N ASP A 115 25.05 9.60 -11.77
CA ASP A 115 24.53 8.90 -10.58
C ASP A 115 23.02 9.08 -10.41
N LYS A 116 22.51 10.29 -10.68
CA LYS A 116 21.06 10.57 -10.61
C LYS A 116 20.28 9.92 -11.76
N GLN A 117 20.84 9.86 -12.96
CA GLN A 117 20.23 9.16 -14.08
C GLN A 117 20.11 7.65 -13.80
N GLU A 118 21.18 7.04 -13.27
CA GLU A 118 21.14 5.63 -12.85
C GLU A 118 20.10 5.39 -11.74
N ARG A 119 20.04 6.28 -10.76
CA ARG A 119 19.03 6.18 -9.68
C ARG A 119 17.63 6.33 -10.22
N TYR A 120 17.39 7.25 -11.12
CA TYR A 120 16.10 7.46 -11.79
C TYR A 120 15.62 6.22 -12.53
N GLU A 121 16.53 5.58 -13.28
CA GLU A 121 16.23 4.33 -13.99
C GLU A 121 15.91 3.19 -13.04
N LEU A 122 16.71 3.01 -11.97
CA LEU A 122 16.49 1.98 -10.94
C LEU A 122 15.14 2.12 -10.23
N LEU A 123 14.66 3.34 -10.04
CA LEU A 123 13.36 3.62 -9.44
C LEU A 123 12.19 3.47 -10.44
N GLY A 124 12.47 3.21 -11.70
CA GLY A 124 11.45 3.09 -12.74
C GLY A 124 10.96 4.45 -13.27
N GLY A 125 11.80 5.49 -13.20
CA GLY A 125 11.46 6.85 -13.63
C GLY A 125 10.97 6.96 -15.06
N TYR A 126 11.41 6.08 -15.95
CA TYR A 126 10.94 6.06 -17.35
C TYR A 126 9.59 5.37 -17.52
N ASN A 127 9.10 4.62 -16.53
CA ASN A 127 7.89 3.80 -16.64
C ASN A 127 6.75 4.24 -15.71
N TYR A 128 7.02 5.09 -14.72
CA TYR A 128 6.04 5.40 -13.66
C TYR A 128 4.76 6.02 -14.20
N GLN A 129 4.81 6.77 -15.30
CA GLN A 129 3.62 7.35 -15.93
C GLN A 129 2.71 6.27 -16.51
N GLY A 130 3.27 5.32 -17.26
CA GLY A 130 2.51 4.19 -17.79
C GLY A 130 1.95 3.28 -16.71
N ASP A 131 2.71 3.04 -15.64
CA ASP A 131 2.25 2.25 -14.50
C ASP A 131 1.11 2.94 -13.74
N THR A 132 1.17 4.26 -13.60
CA THR A 132 0.09 5.06 -13.02
C THR A 132 -1.19 4.95 -13.84
N GLU A 133 -1.11 5.13 -15.16
CA GLU A 133 -2.27 5.00 -16.04
C GLU A 133 -2.91 3.61 -15.96
N LYS A 134 -2.11 2.55 -15.94
CA LYS A 134 -2.61 1.16 -15.82
C LYS A 134 -3.36 0.92 -14.52
N ILE A 135 -2.81 1.40 -13.39
CA ILE A 135 -3.44 1.22 -12.09
C ILE A 135 -4.73 2.05 -12.00
N LEU A 136 -4.72 3.29 -12.44
CA LEU A 136 -5.93 4.12 -12.47
C LEU A 136 -7.03 3.49 -13.34
N GLN A 137 -6.70 2.99 -14.51
CA GLN A 137 -7.66 2.28 -15.38
C GLN A 137 -8.18 0.99 -14.73
N GLY A 138 -7.31 0.23 -14.09
CA GLY A 138 -7.71 -0.96 -13.32
C GLY A 138 -8.68 -0.65 -12.20
N LEU A 139 -8.57 0.52 -11.59
CA LEU A 139 -9.49 1.02 -10.56
C LEU A 139 -10.71 1.77 -11.12
N GLY A 140 -10.95 1.70 -12.43
CA GLY A 140 -12.18 2.16 -13.07
C GLY A 140 -12.14 3.56 -13.67
N PHE A 141 -11.03 4.30 -13.56
CA PHE A 141 -10.89 5.59 -14.23
C PHE A 141 -10.73 5.40 -15.74
N GLN A 142 -11.38 6.26 -16.52
CA GLN A 142 -11.20 6.36 -17.95
C GLN A 142 -10.07 7.34 -18.27
N ARG A 143 -9.47 7.21 -19.45
CA ARG A 143 -8.37 8.09 -19.86
C ARG A 143 -8.77 9.58 -19.87
N GLU A 144 -10.02 9.85 -20.22
CA GLU A 144 -10.62 11.18 -20.22
C GLU A 144 -10.80 11.79 -18.84
N ASP A 145 -10.66 10.98 -17.77
CA ASP A 145 -10.74 11.45 -16.38
C ASP A 145 -9.41 11.99 -15.88
N PHE A 146 -8.29 11.59 -16.46
CA PHE A 146 -6.95 11.81 -15.92
C PHE A 146 -6.60 13.29 -15.70
N ASP A 147 -7.06 14.15 -16.60
CA ASP A 147 -6.83 15.60 -16.54
C ASP A 147 -7.93 16.36 -15.79
N LYS A 148 -8.93 15.66 -15.27
CA LYS A 148 -9.98 16.27 -14.44
C LYS A 148 -9.48 16.51 -13.02
N LEU A 149 -9.98 17.58 -12.40
CA LEU A 149 -9.64 17.91 -11.01
C LEU A 149 -10.21 16.88 -10.04
N THR A 150 -9.44 16.51 -9.04
CA THR A 150 -9.87 15.57 -7.98
C THR A 150 -11.10 16.08 -7.24
N ASP A 151 -11.27 17.39 -7.12
CA ASP A 151 -12.41 18.03 -6.44
C ASP A 151 -13.74 17.76 -7.11
N THR A 152 -13.74 17.39 -8.39
CA THR A 152 -14.95 17.08 -9.16
C THR A 152 -15.47 15.66 -8.92
N PHE A 153 -14.74 14.84 -8.18
CA PHE A 153 -15.09 13.45 -7.91
C PHE A 153 -15.66 13.25 -6.49
N SER A 154 -16.52 12.23 -6.35
CA SER A 154 -17.07 11.83 -5.05
C SER A 154 -15.98 11.23 -4.14
N GLY A 155 -16.30 11.12 -2.84
CA GLY A 155 -15.40 10.50 -1.85
C GLY A 155 -14.99 9.08 -2.23
N GLY A 156 -15.87 8.27 -2.80
CA GLY A 156 -15.56 6.91 -3.26
C GLY A 156 -14.54 6.89 -4.38
N TRP A 157 -14.63 7.80 -5.34
CA TRP A 157 -13.63 7.95 -6.41
C TRP A 157 -12.30 8.47 -5.88
N ARG A 158 -12.31 9.39 -4.92
CA ARG A 158 -11.08 9.86 -4.25
C ARG A 158 -10.39 8.72 -3.50
N MET A 159 -11.15 7.83 -2.85
CA MET A 159 -10.59 6.62 -2.23
C MET A 159 -9.89 5.70 -3.24
N ARG A 160 -10.40 5.60 -4.47
CA ARG A 160 -9.71 4.85 -5.53
C ARG A 160 -8.36 5.49 -5.89
N ILE A 161 -8.24 6.82 -5.87
CA ILE A 161 -6.96 7.51 -6.09
C ILE A 161 -5.99 7.22 -4.94
N GLU A 162 -6.44 7.24 -3.69
CA GLU A 162 -5.60 6.87 -2.53
C GLU A 162 -5.10 5.42 -2.64
N LEU A 163 -5.98 4.50 -3.02
CA LEU A 163 -5.60 3.13 -3.28
C LEU A 163 -4.56 3.03 -4.41
N ALA A 164 -4.75 3.76 -5.52
CA ALA A 164 -3.79 3.82 -6.61
C ALA A 164 -2.42 4.29 -6.14
N LYS A 165 -2.35 5.38 -5.38
CA LYS A 165 -1.10 5.92 -4.81
C LYS A 165 -0.39 4.87 -3.95
N LEU A 166 -1.13 4.17 -3.11
CA LEU A 166 -0.59 3.11 -2.25
C LEU A 166 0.01 1.96 -3.06
N LEU A 167 -0.70 1.49 -4.10
CA LEU A 167 -0.24 0.41 -4.97
C LEU A 167 1.00 0.81 -5.80
N LEU A 168 1.10 2.08 -6.18
CA LEU A 168 2.23 2.63 -6.93
C LEU A 168 3.52 2.76 -6.10
N GLN A 169 3.41 2.92 -4.79
CA GLN A 169 4.57 3.08 -3.90
C GLN A 169 5.45 1.84 -3.78
N ASN A 170 4.97 0.68 -4.20
CA ASN A 170 5.69 -0.60 -4.14
C ASN A 170 6.27 -0.88 -2.75
N ASN A 171 5.42 -0.80 -1.72
CA ASN A 171 5.80 -1.03 -0.33
C ASN A 171 6.13 -2.50 -0.07
N ASP A 172 7.00 -2.76 0.91
CA ASP A 172 7.32 -4.12 1.35
C ASP A 172 6.15 -4.77 2.10
N ILE A 173 5.33 -3.96 2.75
CA ILE A 173 4.11 -4.38 3.46
C ILE A 173 2.97 -3.44 3.08
N LEU A 174 1.84 -4.02 2.67
CA LEU A 174 0.57 -3.32 2.46
C LEU A 174 -0.43 -3.68 3.56
N LEU A 175 -0.98 -2.66 4.20
CA LEU A 175 -2.08 -2.77 5.15
C LEU A 175 -3.34 -2.20 4.50
N LEU A 176 -4.34 -3.06 4.24
CA LEU A 176 -5.55 -2.70 3.53
C LEU A 176 -6.77 -2.93 4.41
N ASP A 177 -7.47 -1.86 4.76
CA ASP A 177 -8.73 -1.92 5.51
C ASP A 177 -9.89 -1.63 4.56
N GLU A 178 -10.70 -2.66 4.28
CA GLU A 178 -11.86 -2.61 3.37
C GLU A 178 -11.55 -1.99 1.99
N PRO A 179 -10.53 -2.48 1.26
CA PRO A 179 -10.10 -1.86 0.01
C PRO A 179 -11.11 -2.00 -1.13
N THR A 180 -12.07 -2.92 -1.01
CA THR A 180 -13.13 -3.13 -2.01
C THR A 180 -14.32 -2.19 -1.87
N ASN A 181 -14.40 -1.45 -0.77
CA ASN A 181 -15.44 -0.43 -0.61
C ASN A 181 -15.37 0.58 -1.76
N HIS A 182 -16.51 0.94 -2.31
CA HIS A 182 -16.66 1.85 -3.44
C HIS A 182 -16.09 1.37 -4.78
N LEU A 183 -15.64 0.10 -4.89
CA LEU A 183 -15.23 -0.51 -6.16
C LEU A 183 -16.41 -1.23 -6.82
N ASP A 184 -16.47 -1.14 -8.16
CA ASP A 184 -17.31 -2.02 -8.96
C ASP A 184 -16.66 -3.41 -9.13
N ILE A 185 -17.42 -4.35 -9.66
CA ILE A 185 -16.98 -5.76 -9.80
C ILE A 185 -15.72 -5.88 -10.64
N GLU A 186 -15.60 -5.12 -11.73
CA GLU A 186 -14.45 -5.17 -12.63
C GLU A 186 -13.18 -4.67 -11.91
N SER A 187 -13.29 -3.59 -11.15
CA SER A 187 -12.19 -3.05 -10.33
C SER A 187 -11.80 -4.00 -9.21
N ILE A 188 -12.75 -4.71 -8.59
CA ILE A 188 -12.48 -5.74 -7.58
C ILE A 188 -11.68 -6.89 -8.19
N ILE A 189 -12.09 -7.42 -9.33
CA ILE A 189 -11.38 -8.50 -10.03
C ILE A 189 -9.96 -8.05 -10.42
N TRP A 190 -9.83 -6.84 -10.92
CA TRP A 190 -8.52 -6.28 -11.23
C TRP A 190 -7.62 -6.19 -9.99
N LEU A 191 -8.15 -5.69 -8.88
CA LEU A 191 -7.42 -5.57 -7.62
C LEU A 191 -7.01 -6.94 -7.06
N GLU A 192 -7.88 -7.95 -7.12
CA GLU A 192 -7.54 -9.33 -6.76
C GLU A 192 -6.32 -9.83 -7.53
N ASN A 193 -6.31 -9.65 -8.86
CA ASN A 193 -5.21 -10.08 -9.70
C ASN A 193 -3.92 -9.31 -9.39
N PHE A 194 -4.01 -8.01 -9.14
CA PHE A 194 -2.88 -7.18 -8.76
C PHE A 194 -2.28 -7.67 -7.44
N LEU A 195 -3.10 -7.87 -6.40
CA LEU A 195 -2.64 -8.28 -5.08
C LEU A 195 -2.07 -9.71 -5.06
N ARG A 196 -2.56 -10.61 -5.91
CA ARG A 196 -1.99 -11.96 -6.06
C ARG A 196 -0.56 -11.93 -6.56
N SER A 197 -0.22 -11.02 -7.45
CA SER A 197 1.13 -10.86 -8.02
C SER A 197 2.01 -9.90 -7.22
N TYR A 198 1.49 -9.30 -6.15
CA TYR A 198 2.23 -8.34 -5.35
C TYR A 198 3.43 -9.01 -4.66
N SER A 199 4.62 -8.41 -4.77
CA SER A 199 5.86 -9.00 -4.29
C SER A 199 6.05 -8.91 -2.77
N GLY A 200 5.42 -7.94 -2.11
CA GLY A 200 5.49 -7.71 -0.67
C GLY A 200 4.53 -8.58 0.13
N ALA A 201 4.44 -8.32 1.43
CA ALA A 201 3.43 -8.88 2.30
C ALA A 201 2.17 -8.01 2.32
N ILE A 202 1.01 -8.64 2.53
CA ILE A 202 -0.28 -7.96 2.61
C ILE A 202 -0.99 -8.39 3.89
N VAL A 203 -1.55 -7.41 4.60
CA VAL A 203 -2.54 -7.66 5.67
C VAL A 203 -3.83 -6.98 5.25
N LEU A 204 -4.86 -7.78 5.07
CA LEU A 204 -6.14 -7.41 4.49
C LEU A 204 -7.29 -7.61 5.48
N VAL A 205 -8.06 -6.55 5.70
CA VAL A 205 -9.38 -6.63 6.35
C VAL A 205 -10.44 -6.42 5.29
N SER A 206 -11.39 -7.34 5.18
CA SER A 206 -12.53 -7.21 4.27
C SER A 206 -13.75 -7.98 4.78
N HIS A 207 -14.95 -7.45 4.50
CA HIS A 207 -16.21 -8.15 4.65
C HIS A 207 -16.54 -9.00 3.41
N ASP A 208 -15.87 -8.78 2.30
CA ASP A 208 -16.01 -9.59 1.09
C ASP A 208 -15.24 -10.90 1.23
N LYS A 209 -15.99 -11.97 1.48
CA LYS A 209 -15.45 -13.32 1.71
C LYS A 209 -14.78 -13.89 0.46
N MET A 210 -15.31 -13.59 -0.72
CA MET A 210 -14.72 -14.05 -1.98
C MET A 210 -13.38 -13.35 -2.23
N PHE A 211 -13.33 -12.05 -2.00
CA PHE A 211 -12.10 -11.28 -2.10
C PHE A 211 -11.03 -11.80 -1.14
N LEU A 212 -11.38 -12.04 0.13
CA LEU A 212 -10.47 -12.64 1.11
C LEU A 212 -9.93 -14.00 0.62
N ASP A 213 -10.81 -14.87 0.14
CA ASP A 213 -10.42 -16.22 -0.30
C ASP A 213 -9.54 -16.18 -1.55
N ASN A 214 -9.84 -15.27 -2.47
CA ASN A 214 -9.10 -15.14 -3.72
C ASN A 214 -7.70 -14.53 -3.54
N VAL A 215 -7.50 -13.65 -2.55
CA VAL A 215 -6.25 -12.91 -2.35
C VAL A 215 -5.35 -13.56 -1.29
N THR A 216 -5.93 -14.11 -0.21
CA THR A 216 -5.17 -14.52 0.97
C THR A 216 -4.66 -15.95 0.88
N ASN A 217 -3.50 -16.21 1.51
CA ASN A 217 -2.93 -17.53 1.71
C ASN A 217 -2.76 -17.89 3.19
N ARG A 218 -3.13 -16.96 4.07
CA ARG A 218 -3.03 -17.10 5.53
C ARG A 218 -4.15 -16.31 6.17
N THR A 219 -4.74 -16.85 7.23
CA THR A 219 -5.86 -16.22 7.95
C THR A 219 -5.48 -16.06 9.40
N ILE A 220 -5.61 -14.84 9.94
CA ILE A 220 -5.46 -14.54 11.36
C ILE A 220 -6.82 -14.12 11.90
N GLU A 221 -7.34 -14.86 12.88
CA GLU A 221 -8.58 -14.53 13.57
C GLU A 221 -8.27 -13.80 14.89
N ILE A 222 -8.91 -12.65 15.10
CA ILE A 222 -8.96 -12.00 16.42
C ILE A 222 -10.26 -12.43 17.10
N SER A 223 -10.14 -13.15 18.20
CA SER A 223 -11.30 -13.63 18.99
C SER A 223 -10.99 -13.56 20.47
N LEU A 224 -11.89 -12.94 21.24
CA LEU A 224 -11.77 -12.79 22.71
C LEU A 224 -10.41 -12.23 23.18
N GLY A 225 -9.90 -11.23 22.47
CA GLY A 225 -8.64 -10.56 22.80
C GLY A 225 -7.37 -11.34 22.45
N GLN A 226 -7.50 -12.48 21.79
CA GLN A 226 -6.39 -13.32 21.34
C GLN A 226 -6.40 -13.47 19.82
N ILE A 227 -5.27 -13.89 19.24
CA ILE A 227 -5.17 -14.23 17.83
C ILE A 227 -4.99 -15.73 17.64
N TYR A 228 -5.56 -16.21 16.54
CA TYR A 228 -5.39 -17.57 16.03
C TYR A 228 -4.86 -17.49 14.60
N ASP A 229 -3.74 -18.10 14.34
CA ASP A 229 -2.99 -17.99 13.08
C ASP A 229 -3.09 -19.31 12.30
N TYR A 230 -3.73 -19.26 11.14
CA TYR A 230 -3.94 -20.41 10.25
C TYR A 230 -3.23 -20.14 8.92
N LYS A 231 -2.25 -20.97 8.59
CA LYS A 231 -1.54 -20.90 7.29
C LYS A 231 -2.39 -21.46 6.15
N LYS A 232 -3.59 -20.96 6.02
CA LYS A 232 -4.61 -21.37 5.04
C LYS A 232 -5.44 -20.16 4.60
N PRO A 233 -5.94 -20.17 3.34
CA PRO A 233 -6.89 -19.16 2.88
C PRO A 233 -8.21 -19.24 3.65
N TYR A 234 -9.05 -18.23 3.49
CA TYR A 234 -10.26 -18.04 4.29
C TYR A 234 -11.24 -19.21 4.27
N SER A 235 -11.52 -19.79 3.09
CA SER A 235 -12.46 -20.95 2.98
C SER A 235 -11.96 -22.16 3.74
N GLN A 236 -10.66 -22.48 3.65
CA GLN A 236 -10.06 -23.59 4.39
C GLN A 236 -10.00 -23.33 5.90
N PHE A 237 -9.78 -22.08 6.29
CA PHE A 237 -9.87 -21.67 7.70
C PHE A 237 -11.28 -21.99 8.27
N LEU A 238 -12.34 -21.66 7.54
CA LEU A 238 -13.72 -21.92 8.01
C LEU A 238 -13.97 -23.41 8.27
N LEU A 239 -13.47 -24.29 7.41
CA LEU A 239 -13.58 -25.75 7.59
C LEU A 239 -12.86 -26.20 8.86
N LEU A 240 -11.60 -25.79 9.04
CA LEU A 240 -10.82 -26.11 10.23
C LEU A 240 -11.47 -25.59 11.53
N ARG A 241 -12.03 -24.39 11.46
CA ARG A 241 -12.70 -23.76 12.60
C ARG A 241 -13.98 -24.52 12.98
N GLY A 242 -14.71 -25.04 12.01
CA GLY A 242 -15.86 -25.92 12.20
C GLY A 242 -15.49 -27.23 12.93
N GLU A 243 -14.47 -27.91 12.43
CA GLU A 243 -13.96 -29.17 13.02
C GLU A 243 -13.46 -28.99 14.47
N ILE A 244 -12.81 -27.90 14.78
CA ILE A 244 -12.34 -27.59 16.14
C ILE A 244 -13.52 -27.37 17.08
N LYS A 245 -14.57 -26.65 16.63
CA LYS A 245 -15.78 -26.45 17.45
C LYS A 245 -16.51 -27.71 17.73
N GLU A 246 -16.65 -28.59 16.73
CA GLU A 246 -17.29 -29.90 16.91
C GLU A 246 -16.54 -30.78 17.91
N LYS A 247 -15.20 -30.78 17.87
CA LYS A 247 -14.37 -31.53 18.83
C LYS A 247 -14.41 -30.97 20.26
N GLN A 248 -14.69 -29.68 20.42
CA GLN A 248 -14.84 -29.06 21.74
C GLN A 248 -16.21 -29.31 22.38
N LEU A 249 -17.20 -29.74 21.61
CA LEU A 249 -18.56 -30.06 22.05
C LEU A 249 -18.77 -31.54 22.39
N GLN A 250 -17.78 -32.39 22.07
CA GLN A 250 -17.72 -33.83 22.46
C GLN A 250 -16.90 -33.99 23.74
#